data_fb9ba679c3783e35eb3fb6bb910e606f
#
_entry.id   fb9ba679c3783e35eb3fb6bb910e606f
#
_cell.length_a   1.000
_cell.length_b   1.000
_cell.length_c   1.000
_cell.angle_alpha   90.00
_cell.angle_beta   90.00
_cell.angle_gamma   90.00
#
_symmetry.space_group_name_H-M   'P 1'
#
loop_
_entity.id
_entity.type
_entity.pdbx_description
1 polymer ?
#
loop_
_entity_poly.entity_id
_entity_poly.type
_entity_poly.pdbx_seq_one_letter_code
_entity_poly.pdbx_strand_id
1 'polypeptide(L)'
;MASSHDPHRPYGSEKTDAPHFERMKSSRTYKPSEVKVPGFLPDISDVRKEMAGYCTSARRLDDMVGEILSELAKTKNADDTIVVFLSDHGMSAPFAKSNCYVESTRTPLIIRWPKQIQKQHIDLGHMISVVDLLPTLLEAVGLPLPEKLDGRSFFPLMKGEKQSGRDAIFAQFHHIHGRNPYPMRSIITKDHAYLFNAWSDGERTYRAESMAGLTYRAMKKEVEKNPGLAKRVYHLEHRTVEEFYDLRKDPFCLENLLPYKDQGAAFKLGNEALKMLRQKLRTWMVEYNDFALEAFDQRDSPKALEQFMKDYIERSGKEVESMKPYEEAKRYRF
;
A
#
# COMPACT_ATOMS: atom_id res chain seq x y z
N MET A 1 4.67 -7.23 -21.24
CA MET A 1 4.71 -7.04 -19.78
C MET A 1 5.33 -8.28 -19.18
N ALA A 2 6.32 -8.14 -18.30
CA ALA A 2 6.87 -9.23 -17.48
C ALA A 2 6.32 -9.07 -16.06
N SER A 3 5.80 -10.14 -15.48
CA SER A 3 5.26 -10.13 -14.12
C SER A 3 5.98 -11.17 -13.28
N SER A 4 6.41 -10.79 -12.08
CA SER A 4 7.03 -11.70 -11.12
C SER A 4 6.08 -11.98 -9.97
N HIS A 5 6.11 -13.21 -9.46
CA HIS A 5 5.49 -13.53 -8.19
C HIS A 5 6.35 -13.08 -6.99
N ASP A 6 7.64 -12.84 -7.18
CA ASP A 6 8.52 -12.32 -6.15
C ASP A 6 8.35 -10.79 -5.97
N PRO A 7 8.44 -10.31 -4.74
CA PRO A 7 8.76 -11.01 -3.49
C PRO A 7 7.52 -11.47 -2.68
N HIS A 8 6.50 -12.03 -3.31
CA HIS A 8 5.34 -12.60 -2.59
C HIS A 8 5.73 -13.85 -1.77
N ARG A 9 4.99 -14.16 -0.71
CA ARG A 9 5.18 -15.38 0.07
C ARG A 9 4.97 -16.64 -0.79
N PRO A 10 5.59 -17.80 -0.40
CA PRO A 10 6.52 -18.00 0.70
C PRO A 10 7.88 -17.35 0.44
N TYR A 11 8.40 -16.63 1.44
CA TYR A 11 9.67 -15.92 1.31
C TYR A 11 10.89 -16.84 1.31
N GLY A 12 11.89 -16.53 0.47
CA GLY A 12 13.17 -17.23 0.40
C GLY A 12 13.10 -18.65 -0.14
N SER A 13 11.91 -19.20 -0.34
CA SER A 13 11.73 -20.56 -0.86
C SER A 13 11.81 -20.59 -2.39
N GLU A 14 12.43 -21.62 -2.94
CA GLU A 14 12.39 -21.96 -4.36
C GLU A 14 11.08 -22.71 -4.71
N LYS A 15 10.40 -23.28 -3.70
CA LYS A 15 9.12 -23.95 -3.86
C LYS A 15 7.98 -22.94 -3.78
N THR A 16 6.98 -23.13 -4.60
CA THR A 16 5.73 -22.36 -4.57
C THR A 16 4.58 -23.30 -4.19
N ASP A 17 3.47 -22.71 -3.75
CA ASP A 17 2.23 -23.46 -3.52
C ASP A 17 1.55 -23.87 -4.86
N ALA A 18 2.02 -23.34 -5.98
CA ALA A 18 1.57 -23.71 -7.30
C ALA A 18 2.42 -24.88 -7.84
N PRO A 19 1.82 -26.08 -8.07
CA PRO A 19 2.54 -27.32 -8.38
C PRO A 19 3.33 -27.30 -9.70
N HIS A 20 3.15 -26.28 -10.52
CA HIS A 20 3.81 -26.17 -11.85
C HIS A 20 4.73 -24.94 -11.95
N PHE A 21 5.06 -24.29 -10.83
CA PHE A 21 5.86 -23.08 -10.82
C PHE A 21 7.15 -23.31 -10.02
N GLU A 22 8.25 -23.53 -10.69
CA GLU A 22 9.58 -23.49 -10.07
C GLU A 22 10.10 -22.05 -10.11
N ARG A 23 10.55 -21.57 -8.96
CA ARG A 23 11.22 -20.27 -8.89
C ARG A 23 12.69 -20.44 -9.22
N MET A 24 13.24 -19.47 -9.93
CA MET A 24 14.69 -19.35 -10.09
C MET A 24 15.39 -19.36 -8.73
N LYS A 25 16.60 -19.89 -8.71
CA LYS A 25 17.47 -19.75 -7.53
C LYS A 25 17.94 -18.30 -7.42
N SER A 26 17.80 -17.71 -6.24
CA SER A 26 18.36 -16.38 -5.97
C SER A 26 19.87 -16.42 -6.01
N SER A 27 20.52 -15.44 -6.63
CA SER A 27 21.98 -15.29 -6.65
C SER A 27 22.56 -15.05 -5.24
N ARG A 28 21.74 -14.63 -4.27
CA ARG A 28 22.14 -14.43 -2.87
C ARG A 28 21.02 -14.81 -1.91
N THR A 29 21.37 -15.55 -0.87
CA THR A 29 20.54 -15.82 0.30
C THR A 29 20.99 -14.94 1.45
N TYR A 30 20.06 -14.22 2.09
CA TYR A 30 20.35 -13.34 3.22
C TYR A 30 20.20 -14.06 4.55
N LYS A 31 21.07 -13.74 5.52
CA LYS A 31 20.96 -14.19 6.91
C LYS A 31 20.19 -13.14 7.74
N PRO A 32 19.55 -13.54 8.86
CA PRO A 32 18.86 -12.60 9.76
C PRO A 32 19.75 -11.46 10.28
N SER A 33 21.05 -11.69 10.43
CA SER A 33 22.03 -10.68 10.87
C SER A 33 22.41 -9.66 9.79
N GLU A 34 22.12 -9.94 8.52
CA GLU A 34 22.49 -9.08 7.39
C GLU A 34 21.37 -8.12 6.98
N VAL A 35 20.17 -8.29 7.53
CA VAL A 35 19.00 -7.50 7.13
C VAL A 35 18.70 -6.39 8.12
N LYS A 36 18.22 -5.26 7.59
CA LYS A 36 17.66 -4.17 8.37
C LYS A 36 16.16 -4.37 8.52
N VAL A 37 15.67 -4.38 9.75
CA VAL A 37 14.24 -4.38 10.02
C VAL A 37 13.69 -2.97 9.78
N PRO A 38 12.61 -2.80 9.00
CA PRO A 38 11.96 -1.49 8.84
C PRO A 38 11.43 -0.94 10.18
N GLY A 39 11.45 0.38 10.36
CA GLY A 39 11.09 0.99 11.65
C GLY A 39 9.63 0.80 12.07
N PHE A 40 8.73 0.41 11.17
CA PHE A 40 7.34 0.09 11.52
C PHE A 40 7.16 -1.32 12.11
N LEU A 41 8.21 -2.16 12.12
CA LEU A 41 8.24 -3.50 12.71
C LEU A 41 9.21 -3.55 13.90
N PRO A 42 8.96 -4.41 14.90
CA PRO A 42 9.88 -4.60 16.01
C PRO A 42 11.11 -5.41 15.55
N ASP A 43 12.28 -4.99 16.02
CA ASP A 43 13.53 -5.67 15.72
C ASP A 43 13.73 -6.87 16.67
N ILE A 44 13.10 -7.99 16.35
CA ILE A 44 13.19 -9.25 17.10
C ILE A 44 13.57 -10.41 16.17
N SER A 45 14.08 -11.50 16.76
CA SER A 45 14.70 -12.62 16.02
C SER A 45 13.82 -13.16 14.87
N ASP A 46 12.56 -13.46 15.13
CA ASP A 46 11.68 -14.06 14.12
C ASP A 46 11.26 -13.06 13.02
N VAL A 47 11.19 -11.77 13.34
CA VAL A 47 11.00 -10.71 12.33
C VAL A 47 12.22 -10.63 11.42
N ARG A 48 13.44 -10.68 11.98
CA ARG A 48 14.68 -10.74 11.18
C ARG A 48 14.74 -11.97 10.27
N LYS A 49 14.25 -13.13 10.73
CA LYS A 49 14.16 -14.35 9.90
C LYS A 49 13.23 -14.15 8.70
N GLU A 50 12.03 -13.60 8.92
CA GLU A 50 11.08 -13.32 7.83
C GLU A 50 11.63 -12.27 6.87
N MET A 51 12.28 -11.22 7.38
CA MET A 51 12.94 -10.19 6.57
C MET A 51 14.09 -10.76 5.73
N ALA A 52 14.87 -11.70 6.25
CA ALA A 52 15.93 -12.36 5.49
C ALA A 52 15.34 -13.16 4.30
N GLY A 53 14.26 -13.88 4.53
CA GLY A 53 13.51 -14.55 3.48
C GLY A 53 12.94 -13.56 2.44
N TYR A 54 12.33 -12.46 2.89
CA TYR A 54 11.83 -11.41 2.01
C TYR A 54 12.96 -10.81 1.14
N CYS A 55 14.09 -10.46 1.74
CA CYS A 55 15.25 -9.92 1.01
C CYS A 55 15.82 -10.93 -0.01
N THR A 56 15.77 -12.23 0.32
CA THR A 56 16.17 -13.30 -0.63
C THR A 56 15.22 -13.37 -1.82
N SER A 57 13.90 -13.24 -1.58
CA SER A 57 12.91 -13.18 -2.66
C SER A 57 13.04 -11.90 -3.49
N ALA A 58 13.29 -10.75 -2.85
CA ALA A 58 13.54 -9.49 -3.55
C ALA A 58 14.82 -9.55 -4.41
N ARG A 59 15.87 -10.23 -3.93
CA ARG A 59 17.10 -10.46 -4.73
C ARG A 59 16.79 -11.30 -5.97
N ARG A 60 15.97 -12.33 -5.86
CA ARG A 60 15.58 -13.15 -7.01
C ARG A 60 14.79 -12.34 -8.05
N LEU A 61 13.92 -11.43 -7.60
CA LEU A 61 13.27 -10.47 -8.48
C LEU A 61 14.29 -9.58 -9.19
N ASP A 62 15.27 -9.06 -8.46
CA ASP A 62 16.36 -8.23 -9.02
C ASP A 62 17.18 -8.99 -10.07
N ASP A 63 17.51 -10.27 -9.81
CA ASP A 63 18.18 -11.15 -10.77
C ASP A 63 17.36 -11.29 -12.07
N MET A 64 16.05 -11.52 -11.96
CA MET A 64 15.15 -11.61 -13.11
C MET A 64 15.09 -10.29 -13.90
N VAL A 65 15.01 -9.17 -13.22
CA VAL A 65 15.05 -7.83 -13.87
C VAL A 65 16.37 -7.64 -14.60
N GLY A 66 17.48 -8.06 -13.99
CA GLY A 66 18.82 -8.03 -14.62
C GLY A 66 18.88 -8.81 -15.91
N GLU A 67 18.32 -10.04 -15.95
CA GLU A 67 18.24 -10.85 -17.17
C GLU A 67 17.40 -10.17 -18.25
N ILE A 68 16.22 -9.65 -17.91
CA ILE A 68 15.35 -8.93 -18.87
C ILE A 68 16.07 -7.73 -19.49
N LEU A 69 16.74 -6.93 -18.65
CA LEU A 69 17.50 -5.77 -19.13
C LEU A 69 18.71 -6.17 -19.99
N SER A 70 19.36 -7.28 -19.66
CA SER A 70 20.48 -7.84 -20.45
C SER A 70 20.00 -8.29 -21.83
N GLU A 71 18.85 -8.95 -21.92
CA GLU A 71 18.28 -9.34 -23.22
C GLU A 71 17.82 -8.13 -24.03
N LEU A 72 17.18 -7.14 -23.38
CA LEU A 72 16.80 -5.90 -24.04
C LEU A 72 18.03 -5.18 -24.63
N ALA A 73 19.14 -5.14 -23.89
CA ALA A 73 20.37 -4.48 -24.32
C ALA A 73 20.98 -5.07 -25.62
N LYS A 74 20.70 -6.33 -25.94
CA LYS A 74 21.13 -6.98 -27.18
C LYS A 74 20.30 -6.58 -28.40
N THR A 75 19.17 -5.89 -28.18
CA THR A 75 18.27 -5.48 -29.25
C THR A 75 18.59 -4.09 -29.78
N LYS A 76 18.25 -3.81 -31.04
CA LYS A 76 18.34 -2.46 -31.61
C LYS A 76 17.38 -1.44 -30.99
N ASN A 77 16.42 -1.89 -30.21
CA ASN A 77 15.39 -1.06 -29.57
C ASN A 77 15.74 -0.69 -28.12
N ALA A 78 16.90 -1.08 -27.60
CA ALA A 78 17.28 -0.92 -26.20
C ALA A 78 17.16 0.55 -25.70
N ASP A 79 17.55 1.51 -26.54
CA ASP A 79 17.51 2.94 -26.20
C ASP A 79 16.16 3.59 -26.47
N ASP A 80 15.31 2.93 -27.24
CA ASP A 80 13.98 3.42 -27.64
C ASP A 80 12.83 2.71 -26.94
N THR A 81 13.15 1.92 -25.94
CA THR A 81 12.18 1.20 -25.11
C THR A 81 12.00 1.89 -23.77
N ILE A 82 10.75 2.22 -23.43
CA ILE A 82 10.36 2.64 -22.09
C ILE A 82 10.30 1.40 -21.21
N VAL A 83 11.15 1.34 -20.19
CA VAL A 83 11.11 0.30 -19.15
C VAL A 83 10.53 0.92 -17.89
N VAL A 84 9.45 0.34 -17.38
CA VAL A 84 8.82 0.75 -16.12
C VAL A 84 8.91 -0.41 -15.14
N PHE A 85 9.58 -0.19 -14.01
CA PHE A 85 9.60 -1.11 -12.88
C PHE A 85 8.76 -0.51 -11.75
N LEU A 86 7.79 -1.30 -11.27
CA LEU A 86 6.93 -0.90 -10.15
C LEU A 86 6.48 -2.13 -9.34
N SER A 87 5.96 -1.89 -8.14
CA SER A 87 5.24 -2.86 -7.34
C SER A 87 3.78 -2.42 -7.18
N ASP A 88 2.88 -3.39 -7.01
CA ASP A 88 1.44 -3.18 -6.84
C ASP A 88 1.10 -2.61 -5.44
N HIS A 89 1.83 -3.01 -4.41
CA HIS A 89 1.66 -2.56 -3.01
C HIS A 89 2.93 -2.85 -2.19
N GLY A 90 2.92 -2.47 -0.91
CA GLY A 90 4.00 -2.76 0.01
C GLY A 90 4.15 -4.25 0.37
N MET A 91 5.16 -4.57 1.18
CA MET A 91 5.47 -5.95 1.57
C MET A 91 4.34 -6.59 2.41
N SER A 92 4.17 -7.93 2.31
CA SER A 92 3.18 -8.64 3.11
C SER A 92 3.62 -8.78 4.58
N ALA A 93 3.54 -7.65 5.30
CA ALA A 93 3.81 -7.54 6.73
C ALA A 93 2.73 -6.68 7.40
N PRO A 94 2.57 -6.76 8.74
CA PRO A 94 1.71 -5.85 9.49
C PRO A 94 1.96 -4.39 9.09
N PHE A 95 0.89 -3.61 8.90
CA PHE A 95 0.90 -2.19 8.46
C PHE A 95 1.38 -1.93 7.02
N ALA A 96 1.90 -2.91 6.30
CA ALA A 96 2.49 -2.70 4.97
C ALA A 96 1.72 -3.38 3.82
N LYS A 97 0.59 -4.04 4.10
CA LYS A 97 -0.31 -4.62 3.07
C LYS A 97 -1.75 -4.65 3.57
N SER A 98 -2.71 -4.54 2.63
CA SER A 98 -4.15 -4.61 2.88
C SER A 98 -4.68 -3.45 3.75
N ASN A 99 -4.12 -2.27 3.60
CA ASN A 99 -4.51 -1.06 4.33
C ASN A 99 -4.06 0.20 3.57
N CYS A 100 -4.29 1.39 4.15
CA CYS A 100 -3.96 2.68 3.54
C CYS A 100 -2.80 3.42 4.23
N TYR A 101 -1.92 2.73 4.99
CA TYR A 101 -0.71 3.35 5.53
C TYR A 101 0.34 3.65 4.47
N VAL A 102 1.26 4.53 4.81
CA VAL A 102 2.39 4.90 3.94
C VAL A 102 3.14 3.66 3.44
N GLU A 103 3.45 2.72 4.33
CA GLU A 103 4.21 1.50 3.98
C GLU A 103 3.42 0.50 3.11
N SER A 104 2.10 0.64 3.05
CA SER A 104 1.24 -0.16 2.16
C SER A 104 1.12 0.45 0.76
N THR A 105 1.19 1.78 0.66
CA THR A 105 0.90 2.53 -0.57
C THR A 105 2.15 3.06 -1.26
N ARG A 106 3.25 3.31 -0.51
CA ARG A 106 4.52 3.76 -1.07
C ARG A 106 5.29 2.60 -1.66
N THR A 107 5.29 2.49 -2.98
CA THR A 107 5.95 1.44 -3.74
C THR A 107 7.04 2.02 -4.64
N PRO A 108 8.04 1.22 -5.06
CA PRO A 108 9.03 1.68 -6.01
C PRO A 108 8.36 2.01 -7.36
N LEU A 109 8.81 3.09 -7.99
CA LEU A 109 8.56 3.39 -9.39
C LEU A 109 9.88 3.86 -10.01
N ILE A 110 10.40 3.07 -10.94
CA ILE A 110 11.64 3.37 -11.65
C ILE A 110 11.36 3.33 -13.15
N ILE A 111 11.73 4.39 -13.87
CA ILE A 111 11.53 4.50 -15.30
C ILE A 111 12.88 4.69 -15.99
N ARG A 112 13.12 3.92 -17.04
CA ARG A 112 14.28 4.02 -17.90
C ARG A 112 13.82 4.25 -19.33
N TRP A 113 14.32 5.33 -19.95
CA TRP A 113 14.13 5.62 -21.37
C TRP A 113 15.31 6.46 -21.87
N PRO A 114 16.41 5.84 -22.32
CA PRO A 114 17.69 6.51 -22.56
C PRO A 114 17.64 7.69 -23.52
N LYS A 115 16.79 7.65 -24.53
CA LYS A 115 16.68 8.73 -25.53
C LYS A 115 15.89 9.95 -25.06
N GLN A 116 15.06 9.82 -24.01
CA GLN A 116 14.03 10.81 -23.72
C GLN A 116 14.11 11.40 -22.30
N ILE A 117 14.68 10.67 -21.35
CA ILE A 117 14.71 11.11 -19.95
C ILE A 117 16.12 11.20 -19.38
N GLN A 118 16.30 12.09 -18.43
CA GLN A 118 17.58 12.31 -17.76
C GLN A 118 18.01 11.08 -16.95
N LYS A 119 19.29 10.71 -17.07
CA LYS A 119 19.87 9.63 -16.25
C LYS A 119 19.97 10.03 -14.79
N GLN A 120 19.76 9.06 -13.90
CA GLN A 120 19.97 9.19 -12.44
C GLN A 120 19.19 10.35 -11.78
N HIS A 121 18.06 10.75 -12.35
CA HIS A 121 17.18 11.71 -11.73
C HIS A 121 16.34 11.04 -10.63
N ILE A 122 16.26 11.67 -9.46
CA ILE A 122 15.40 11.27 -8.34
C ILE A 122 14.48 12.45 -8.02
N ASP A 123 13.19 12.25 -8.21
CA ASP A 123 12.18 13.24 -7.83
C ASP A 123 11.72 12.96 -6.39
N LEU A 124 12.00 13.90 -5.48
CA LEU A 124 11.59 13.88 -4.09
C LEU A 124 10.52 14.94 -3.78
N GLY A 125 10.12 15.72 -4.78
CA GLY A 125 9.24 16.89 -4.64
C GLY A 125 7.78 16.62 -4.96
N HIS A 126 7.52 15.71 -5.88
CA HIS A 126 6.18 15.47 -6.40
C HIS A 126 5.63 14.13 -5.92
N MET A 127 4.36 14.12 -5.58
CA MET A 127 3.63 12.90 -5.26
C MET A 127 2.85 12.43 -6.49
N ILE A 128 3.04 11.16 -6.85
CA ILE A 128 2.38 10.52 -7.98
C ILE A 128 1.71 9.24 -7.53
N SER A 129 0.66 8.86 -8.22
CA SER A 129 -0.09 7.62 -7.97
C SER A 129 -0.06 6.73 -9.20
N VAL A 130 -0.32 5.44 -9.04
CA VAL A 130 -0.33 4.50 -10.16
C VAL A 130 -1.41 4.80 -11.20
N VAL A 131 -2.47 5.50 -10.83
CA VAL A 131 -3.51 5.98 -11.77
C VAL A 131 -2.94 6.98 -12.80
N ASP A 132 -1.83 7.62 -12.48
CA ASP A 132 -1.11 8.57 -13.35
C ASP A 132 -0.30 7.86 -14.46
N LEU A 133 -0.09 6.54 -14.34
CA LEU A 133 0.77 5.81 -15.27
C LEU A 133 0.18 5.73 -16.67
N LEU A 134 -1.12 5.42 -16.78
CA LEU A 134 -1.79 5.34 -18.10
C LEU A 134 -1.69 6.64 -18.88
N PRO A 135 -2.12 7.81 -18.37
CA PRO A 135 -1.97 9.07 -19.09
C PRO A 135 -0.51 9.41 -19.39
N THR A 136 0.42 9.06 -18.51
CA THR A 136 1.86 9.28 -18.75
C THR A 136 2.38 8.47 -19.94
N LEU A 137 2.03 7.20 -20.02
CA LEU A 137 2.46 6.35 -21.12
C LEU A 137 1.82 6.77 -22.45
N LEU A 138 0.55 7.13 -22.45
CA LEU A 138 -0.13 7.63 -23.65
C LEU A 138 0.54 8.91 -24.19
N GLU A 139 0.78 9.88 -23.31
CA GLU A 139 1.48 11.11 -23.69
C GLU A 139 2.90 10.84 -24.17
N ALA A 140 3.63 9.96 -23.49
CA ALA A 140 5.02 9.62 -23.82
C ALA A 140 5.15 9.01 -25.24
N VAL A 141 4.14 8.27 -25.70
CA VAL A 141 4.13 7.66 -27.05
C VAL A 141 3.33 8.48 -28.08
N GLY A 142 2.87 9.69 -27.71
CA GLY A 142 2.16 10.59 -28.61
C GLY A 142 0.73 10.18 -28.95
N LEU A 143 0.10 9.37 -28.10
CA LEU A 143 -1.29 8.95 -28.27
C LEU A 143 -2.26 9.94 -27.56
N PRO A 144 -3.48 10.12 -28.08
CA PRO A 144 -4.46 11.00 -27.48
C PRO A 144 -4.89 10.47 -26.10
N LEU A 145 -5.13 11.40 -25.17
CA LEU A 145 -5.68 11.08 -23.85
C LEU A 145 -7.20 10.90 -23.95
N PRO A 146 -7.77 9.88 -23.30
CA PRO A 146 -9.21 9.79 -23.10
C PRO A 146 -9.79 11.01 -22.39
N GLU A 147 -11.04 11.37 -22.67
CA GLU A 147 -11.68 12.56 -22.08
C GLU A 147 -11.81 12.49 -20.55
N LYS A 148 -11.97 11.28 -20.00
CA LYS A 148 -12.12 11.08 -18.56
C LYS A 148 -11.02 10.13 -18.07
N LEU A 149 -10.12 10.65 -17.27
CA LEU A 149 -9.06 9.92 -16.58
C LEU A 149 -8.98 10.38 -15.12
N ASP A 150 -8.84 9.43 -14.21
CA ASP A 150 -8.64 9.71 -12.79
C ASP A 150 -7.21 10.18 -12.49
N GLY A 151 -6.27 9.82 -13.35
CA GLY A 151 -4.86 10.20 -13.24
C GLY A 151 -4.47 11.34 -14.16
N ARG A 152 -3.35 11.97 -13.84
CA ARG A 152 -2.72 13.03 -14.63
C ARG A 152 -1.30 12.63 -15.02
N SER A 153 -0.96 12.81 -16.29
CA SER A 153 0.40 12.51 -16.78
C SER A 153 1.48 13.21 -15.95
N PHE A 154 2.52 12.48 -15.60
CA PHE A 154 3.77 12.99 -15.05
C PHE A 154 4.93 12.96 -16.06
N PHE A 155 4.64 12.80 -17.35
CA PHE A 155 5.67 12.84 -18.39
C PHE A 155 6.50 14.12 -18.37
N PRO A 156 5.95 15.32 -18.10
CA PRO A 156 6.76 16.52 -17.90
C PRO A 156 7.81 16.40 -16.78
N LEU A 157 7.47 15.72 -15.67
CA LEU A 157 8.45 15.48 -14.59
C LEU A 157 9.62 14.60 -15.07
N MET A 158 9.35 13.63 -15.92
CA MET A 158 10.41 12.77 -16.51
C MET A 158 11.39 13.57 -17.38
N LYS A 159 10.96 14.72 -17.89
CA LYS A 159 11.79 15.68 -18.64
C LYS A 159 12.47 16.73 -17.76
N GLY A 160 12.27 16.66 -16.43
CA GLY A 160 12.84 17.64 -15.48
C GLY A 160 12.00 18.90 -15.31
N GLU A 161 10.79 18.96 -15.85
CA GLU A 161 9.86 20.06 -15.66
C GLU A 161 9.16 19.93 -14.30
N LYS A 162 8.58 21.03 -13.79
CA LYS A 162 7.80 21.04 -12.55
C LYS A 162 6.31 20.95 -12.84
N GLN A 163 5.57 20.31 -11.94
CA GLN A 163 4.12 20.27 -11.97
C GLN A 163 3.52 20.71 -10.63
N SER A 164 2.62 21.67 -10.64
CA SER A 164 1.83 22.06 -9.47
C SER A 164 0.77 21.02 -9.14
N GLY A 165 0.23 21.03 -7.90
CA GLY A 165 -0.87 20.16 -7.45
C GLY A 165 -0.49 18.67 -7.35
N ARG A 166 0.78 18.38 -7.08
CA ARG A 166 1.30 17.03 -6.78
C ARG A 166 1.82 16.96 -5.34
N ASP A 167 1.03 17.49 -4.43
CA ASP A 167 1.35 17.61 -3.01
C ASP A 167 0.68 16.55 -2.13
N ALA A 168 -0.22 15.75 -2.71
CA ALA A 168 -0.92 14.68 -2.00
C ALA A 168 -1.25 13.50 -2.93
N ILE A 169 -1.39 12.34 -2.33
CA ILE A 169 -2.01 11.16 -2.92
C ILE A 169 -3.19 10.71 -2.07
N PHE A 170 -4.14 10.03 -2.71
CA PHE A 170 -5.29 9.41 -2.06
C PHE A 170 -5.21 7.90 -2.22
N ALA A 171 -5.61 7.16 -1.19
CA ALA A 171 -5.70 5.72 -1.26
C ALA A 171 -7.00 5.23 -0.62
N GLN A 172 -7.50 4.11 -1.14
CA GLN A 172 -8.68 3.45 -0.64
C GLN A 172 -8.44 1.95 -0.49
N PHE A 173 -9.09 1.36 0.50
CA PHE A 173 -9.13 -0.07 0.70
C PHE A 173 -10.53 -0.48 1.08
N HIS A 174 -11.02 -1.63 0.58
CA HIS A 174 -12.40 -2.04 0.77
C HIS A 174 -12.51 -3.33 1.58
N HIS A 175 -11.86 -4.40 1.12
CA HIS A 175 -11.94 -5.71 1.76
C HIS A 175 -10.70 -6.55 1.45
N ILE A 176 -10.41 -7.49 2.30
CA ILE A 176 -9.34 -8.48 2.11
C ILE A 176 -9.77 -9.58 1.12
N HIS A 177 -8.83 -10.45 0.74
CA HIS A 177 -9.10 -11.58 -0.16
C HIS A 177 -10.28 -12.46 0.28
N GLY A 178 -10.46 -12.71 1.58
CA GLY A 178 -11.63 -13.42 2.13
C GLY A 178 -12.91 -12.59 2.19
N ARG A 179 -12.93 -11.41 1.56
CA ARG A 179 -14.04 -10.44 1.49
C ARG A 179 -14.54 -9.92 2.84
N ASN A 180 -13.76 -10.08 3.92
CA ASN A 180 -14.07 -9.35 5.14
C ASN A 180 -13.90 -7.86 4.89
N PRO A 181 -14.95 -7.05 5.13
CA PRO A 181 -14.96 -5.64 4.79
C PRO A 181 -14.22 -4.80 5.83
N TYR A 182 -13.29 -4.01 5.33
CA TYR A 182 -12.53 -3.04 6.13
C TYR A 182 -12.38 -1.73 5.32
N PRO A 183 -13.48 -1.01 5.01
CA PRO A 183 -13.41 0.21 4.20
C PRO A 183 -12.55 1.27 4.89
N MET A 184 -11.48 1.67 4.21
CA MET A 184 -10.52 2.68 4.66
C MET A 184 -10.29 3.70 3.55
N ARG A 185 -9.97 4.93 3.95
CA ARG A 185 -9.53 6.01 3.06
C ARG A 185 -8.32 6.69 3.66
N SER A 186 -7.41 7.15 2.83
CA SER A 186 -6.33 8.00 3.30
C SER A 186 -6.00 9.11 2.33
N ILE A 187 -5.43 10.17 2.90
CA ILE A 187 -4.69 11.19 2.18
C ILE A 187 -3.30 11.26 2.79
N ILE A 188 -2.29 11.19 1.94
CA ILE A 188 -0.89 11.24 2.32
C ILE A 188 -0.24 12.41 1.58
N THR A 189 0.44 13.26 2.32
CA THR A 189 1.30 14.33 1.84
C THR A 189 2.74 14.01 2.22
N LYS A 190 3.69 14.86 1.82
CA LYS A 190 5.07 14.74 2.23
C LYS A 190 5.25 14.78 3.76
N ASP A 191 4.44 15.59 4.44
CA ASP A 191 4.61 15.91 5.85
C ASP A 191 3.62 15.18 6.77
N HIS A 192 2.47 14.74 6.26
CA HIS A 192 1.41 14.18 7.09
C HIS A 192 0.68 13.04 6.39
N ALA A 193 0.14 12.12 7.19
CA ALA A 193 -0.83 11.12 6.76
C ALA A 193 -2.10 11.23 7.60
N TYR A 194 -3.25 11.15 6.95
CA TYR A 194 -4.55 11.03 7.60
C TYR A 194 -5.30 9.83 7.05
N LEU A 195 -5.83 9.01 7.95
CA LEU A 195 -6.59 7.81 7.62
C LEU A 195 -7.99 7.89 8.25
N PHE A 196 -8.97 7.42 7.50
CA PHE A 196 -10.33 7.19 7.96
C PHE A 196 -10.67 5.70 7.84
N ASN A 197 -11.04 5.07 8.95
CA ASN A 197 -11.35 3.66 9.08
C ASN A 197 -12.83 3.51 9.45
N ALA A 198 -13.72 3.53 8.48
CA ALA A 198 -15.17 3.47 8.71
C ALA A 198 -15.62 2.21 9.44
N TRP A 199 -14.83 1.14 9.37
CA TRP A 199 -15.10 -0.15 9.99
C TRP A 199 -14.73 -0.24 11.48
N SER A 200 -13.89 0.69 11.98
CA SER A 200 -13.35 0.64 13.34
C SER A 200 -14.41 1.10 14.35
N ASP A 201 -14.93 0.17 15.13
CA ASP A 201 -15.92 0.39 16.18
C ASP A 201 -15.38 0.04 17.58
N GLY A 202 -14.14 -0.45 17.69
CA GLY A 202 -13.50 -0.91 18.92
C GLY A 202 -13.76 -2.39 19.24
N GLU A 203 -14.68 -3.04 18.56
CA GLU A 203 -15.02 -4.47 18.76
C GLU A 203 -14.54 -5.34 17.59
N ARG A 204 -14.69 -4.85 16.36
CA ARG A 204 -14.23 -5.55 15.15
C ARG A 204 -12.73 -5.74 15.18
N THR A 205 -12.30 -6.97 14.88
CA THR A 205 -10.88 -7.28 14.78
C THR A 205 -10.46 -7.38 13.32
N TYR A 206 -9.51 -6.56 12.94
CA TYR A 206 -8.88 -6.60 11.63
C TYR A 206 -8.10 -7.90 11.44
N ARG A 207 -8.31 -8.56 10.32
CA ARG A 207 -7.58 -9.77 9.92
C ARG A 207 -7.24 -9.68 8.44
N ALA A 208 -5.97 -9.85 8.11
CA ALA A 208 -5.49 -9.81 6.74
C ALA A 208 -4.38 -10.84 6.52
N GLU A 209 -4.12 -11.15 5.25
CA GLU A 209 -3.04 -12.06 4.83
C GLU A 209 -1.67 -11.64 5.38
N SER A 210 -1.42 -10.34 5.51
CA SER A 210 -0.20 -9.80 6.12
C SER A 210 0.03 -10.26 7.57
N MET A 211 -1.04 -10.69 8.27
CA MET A 211 -0.98 -11.24 9.64
C MET A 211 -0.76 -12.76 9.69
N ALA A 212 -0.73 -13.45 8.57
CA ALA A 212 -0.45 -14.89 8.52
C ALA A 212 1.04 -15.23 8.67
N GLY A 213 1.93 -14.24 8.56
CA GLY A 213 3.38 -14.41 8.57
C GLY A 213 4.00 -14.65 9.95
N LEU A 214 5.30 -14.92 9.91
CA LEU A 214 6.10 -15.11 11.12
C LEU A 214 6.19 -13.84 11.97
N THR A 215 6.28 -12.67 11.31
CA THR A 215 6.35 -11.36 11.96
C THR A 215 5.17 -11.13 12.91
N TYR A 216 3.92 -11.26 12.42
CA TYR A 216 2.76 -11.04 13.28
C TYR A 216 2.70 -12.03 14.44
N ARG A 217 2.98 -13.31 14.18
CA ARG A 217 3.02 -14.33 15.24
C ARG A 217 4.08 -14.04 16.30
N ALA A 218 5.24 -13.54 15.88
CA ALA A 218 6.30 -13.13 16.80
C ALA A 218 5.87 -11.90 17.63
N MET A 219 5.25 -10.90 16.99
CA MET A 219 4.70 -9.75 17.69
C MET A 219 3.69 -10.18 18.78
N LYS A 220 2.76 -11.08 18.47
CA LYS A 220 1.77 -11.60 19.43
C LYS A 220 2.40 -12.33 20.60
N LYS A 221 3.52 -13.02 20.44
CA LYS A 221 4.22 -13.72 21.52
C LYS A 221 4.91 -12.76 22.50
N GLU A 222 5.31 -11.58 22.01
CA GLU A 222 6.07 -10.62 22.82
C GLU A 222 5.19 -9.58 23.53
N VAL A 223 3.86 -9.55 23.28
CA VAL A 223 2.97 -8.52 23.84
C VAL A 223 2.96 -8.50 25.37
N GLU A 224 3.05 -9.68 26.03
CA GLU A 224 3.05 -9.77 27.49
C GLU A 224 4.30 -9.15 28.14
N LYS A 225 5.42 -9.16 27.43
CA LYS A 225 6.72 -8.68 27.90
C LYS A 225 7.03 -7.26 27.48
N ASN A 226 6.30 -6.73 26.48
CA ASN A 226 6.55 -5.43 25.88
C ASN A 226 5.27 -4.62 25.72
N PRO A 227 4.96 -3.72 26.69
CA PRO A 227 3.74 -2.90 26.66
C PRO A 227 3.62 -2.02 25.41
N GLY A 228 4.73 -1.51 24.87
CA GLY A 228 4.73 -0.72 23.63
C GLY A 228 4.31 -1.57 22.44
N LEU A 229 4.79 -2.81 22.37
CA LEU A 229 4.40 -3.75 21.34
C LEU A 229 2.94 -4.21 21.50
N ALA A 230 2.48 -4.40 22.74
CA ALA A 230 1.08 -4.69 23.03
C ALA A 230 0.14 -3.60 22.44
N LYS A 231 0.49 -2.33 22.69
CA LYS A 231 -0.23 -1.17 22.15
C LYS A 231 -0.24 -1.18 20.60
N ARG A 232 0.91 -1.48 20.00
CA ARG A 232 1.05 -1.53 18.53
C ARG A 232 0.23 -2.68 17.92
N VAL A 233 0.23 -3.85 18.54
CA VAL A 233 -0.58 -5.00 18.10
C VAL A 233 -2.07 -4.72 18.26
N TYR A 234 -2.47 -4.16 19.39
CA TYR A 234 -3.86 -3.74 19.60
C TYR A 234 -4.30 -2.73 18.53
N HIS A 235 -3.46 -1.74 18.25
CA HIS A 235 -3.72 -0.77 17.17
C HIS A 235 -3.82 -1.43 15.80
N LEU A 236 -3.00 -2.42 15.49
CA LEU A 236 -3.12 -3.19 14.24
C LEU A 236 -4.47 -3.90 14.13
N GLU A 237 -4.94 -4.49 15.21
CA GLU A 237 -6.14 -5.32 15.25
C GLU A 237 -7.45 -4.52 15.29
N HIS A 238 -7.46 -3.35 15.93
CA HIS A 238 -8.69 -2.60 16.20
C HIS A 238 -8.76 -1.23 15.51
N ARG A 239 -7.59 -0.58 15.27
CA ARG A 239 -7.54 0.78 14.72
C ARG A 239 -8.28 1.80 15.59
N THR A 240 -8.41 3.00 15.04
CA THR A 240 -9.35 4.04 15.46
C THR A 240 -10.09 4.53 14.23
N VAL A 241 -11.25 5.16 14.39
CA VAL A 241 -12.03 5.70 13.28
C VAL A 241 -11.22 6.68 12.45
N GLU A 242 -10.41 7.50 13.11
CA GLU A 242 -9.51 8.45 12.47
C GLU A 242 -8.09 8.28 13.01
N GLU A 243 -7.13 8.41 12.12
CA GLU A 243 -5.71 8.43 12.47
C GLU A 243 -5.02 9.61 11.78
N PHE A 244 -4.10 10.26 12.50
CA PHE A 244 -3.31 11.37 11.98
C PHE A 244 -1.86 11.26 12.43
N TYR A 245 -0.93 11.44 11.50
CA TYR A 245 0.51 11.28 11.71
C TYR A 245 1.30 12.44 11.14
N ASP A 246 2.31 12.93 11.88
CA ASP A 246 3.33 13.86 11.40
C ASP A 246 4.53 13.05 10.87
N LEU A 247 4.58 12.85 9.55
CA LEU A 247 5.59 12.01 8.89
C LEU A 247 7.02 12.56 8.97
N ARG A 248 7.19 13.83 9.31
CA ARG A 248 8.51 14.44 9.54
C ARG A 248 9.15 13.91 10.83
N LYS A 249 8.33 13.54 11.82
CA LYS A 249 8.74 13.01 13.12
C LYS A 249 8.53 11.51 13.24
N ASP A 250 7.47 11.02 12.65
CA ASP A 250 7.04 9.62 12.68
C ASP A 250 6.77 9.10 11.24
N PRO A 251 7.84 8.86 10.47
CA PRO A 251 7.71 8.41 9.08
C PRO A 251 7.08 7.02 8.92
N PHE A 252 6.94 6.28 10.03
CA PHE A 252 6.42 4.91 10.06
C PHE A 252 5.01 4.79 10.65
N CYS A 253 4.34 5.90 10.93
CA CYS A 253 2.99 5.92 11.51
C CYS A 253 2.90 5.03 12.77
N LEU A 254 3.81 5.24 13.72
CA LEU A 254 3.87 4.47 14.96
C LEU A 254 2.92 5.02 16.02
N GLU A 255 2.74 6.34 16.05
CA GLU A 255 2.01 7.04 17.09
C GLU A 255 0.89 7.90 16.50
N ASN A 256 -0.35 7.39 16.60
CA ASN A 256 -1.52 8.17 16.21
C ASN A 256 -1.69 9.39 17.10
N LEU A 257 -1.68 10.58 16.50
CA LEU A 257 -1.83 11.85 17.21
C LEU A 257 -3.29 12.15 17.61
N LEU A 258 -4.26 11.37 17.12
CA LEU A 258 -5.65 11.45 17.57
C LEU A 258 -5.89 10.49 18.73
N PRO A 259 -6.53 10.94 19.82
CA PRO A 259 -6.74 10.11 20.99
C PRO A 259 -7.69 8.95 20.69
N TYR A 260 -7.45 7.79 21.30
CA TYR A 260 -8.48 6.80 21.53
C TYR A 260 -9.60 7.42 22.38
N LYS A 261 -10.87 7.06 22.12
CA LYS A 261 -12.06 7.66 22.77
C LYS A 261 -11.96 7.79 24.30
N ASP A 262 -11.20 6.91 24.95
CA ASP A 262 -11.08 6.85 26.42
C ASP A 262 -9.86 7.57 27.00
N GLN A 263 -8.98 8.09 26.17
CA GLN A 263 -7.80 8.81 26.65
C GLN A 263 -8.05 10.31 26.47
N GLY A 264 -8.68 10.94 27.46
CA GLY A 264 -9.00 12.37 27.51
C GLY A 264 -7.81 13.34 27.38
N ALA A 265 -6.92 13.08 26.47
CA ALA A 265 -5.83 13.96 26.11
C ALA A 265 -6.34 15.03 25.15
N ALA A 266 -6.25 16.26 25.57
CA ALA A 266 -6.54 17.46 24.81
C ALA A 266 -5.58 17.63 23.62
N PHE A 267 -5.71 16.78 22.60
CA PHE A 267 -5.25 17.16 21.28
C PHE A 267 -6.15 18.32 20.85
N LYS A 268 -5.64 19.54 20.92
CA LYS A 268 -6.37 20.74 20.49
C LYS A 268 -6.81 20.48 19.04
N LEU A 269 -8.10 20.34 18.82
CA LEU A 269 -8.80 20.22 17.52
C LEU A 269 -8.48 21.38 16.56
N GLY A 270 -7.52 22.24 16.87
CA GLY A 270 -7.03 23.37 16.13
C GLY A 270 -5.82 23.09 15.20
N ASN A 271 -5.47 21.83 14.95
CA ASN A 271 -4.39 21.54 14.00
C ASN A 271 -4.87 21.81 12.57
N GLU A 272 -4.38 22.89 11.97
CA GLU A 272 -4.75 23.31 10.62
C GLU A 272 -4.41 22.26 9.56
N ALA A 273 -3.32 21.49 9.76
CA ALA A 273 -2.97 20.40 8.85
C ALA A 273 -4.04 19.31 8.85
N LEU A 274 -4.54 18.91 10.01
CA LEU A 274 -5.62 17.92 10.13
C LEU A 274 -6.90 18.41 9.44
N LYS A 275 -7.31 19.65 9.67
CA LYS A 275 -8.49 20.26 9.02
C LYS A 275 -8.33 20.27 7.50
N MET A 276 -7.16 20.68 7.03
CA MET A 276 -6.86 20.71 5.59
C MET A 276 -6.93 19.31 4.97
N LEU A 277 -6.35 18.29 5.62
CA LEU A 277 -6.37 16.93 5.09
C LEU A 277 -7.77 16.33 5.09
N ARG A 278 -8.56 16.54 6.14
CA ARG A 278 -9.97 16.14 6.17
C ARG A 278 -10.76 16.79 5.03
N GLN A 279 -10.55 18.09 4.80
CA GLN A 279 -11.22 18.80 3.72
C GLN A 279 -10.80 18.30 2.34
N LYS A 280 -9.49 18.10 2.10
CA LYS A 280 -8.99 17.54 0.83
C LYS A 280 -9.53 16.13 0.58
N LEU A 281 -9.51 15.26 1.59
CA LEU A 281 -10.06 13.91 1.47
C LEU A 281 -11.56 13.95 1.16
N ARG A 282 -12.33 14.78 1.87
CA ARG A 282 -13.75 14.95 1.60
C ARG A 282 -14.02 15.42 0.17
N THR A 283 -13.26 16.41 -0.30
CA THR A 283 -13.38 16.93 -1.69
C THR A 283 -13.13 15.83 -2.71
N TRP A 284 -12.10 15.03 -2.50
CA TRP A 284 -11.81 13.86 -3.33
C TRP A 284 -12.94 12.83 -3.30
N MET A 285 -13.49 12.50 -2.11
CA MET A 285 -14.61 11.58 -1.98
C MET A 285 -15.88 12.07 -2.70
N VAL A 286 -16.13 13.37 -2.70
CA VAL A 286 -17.25 13.99 -3.47
C VAL A 286 -17.00 13.86 -4.97
N GLU A 287 -15.81 14.20 -5.44
CA GLU A 287 -15.42 14.16 -6.86
C GLU A 287 -15.62 12.76 -7.47
N TYR A 288 -15.25 11.72 -6.70
CA TYR A 288 -15.32 10.33 -7.15
C TYR A 288 -16.61 9.60 -6.72
N ASN A 289 -17.59 10.31 -6.19
CA ASN A 289 -18.86 9.75 -5.70
C ASN A 289 -18.63 8.55 -4.76
N ASP A 290 -17.72 8.73 -3.80
CA ASP A 290 -17.26 7.66 -2.90
C ASP A 290 -18.41 7.21 -1.98
N PHE A 291 -18.73 5.92 -1.98
CA PHE A 291 -19.80 5.35 -1.17
C PHE A 291 -19.59 5.50 0.35
N ALA A 292 -18.38 5.77 0.81
CA ALA A 292 -18.07 6.00 2.23
C ALA A 292 -18.17 7.50 2.64
N LEU A 293 -18.58 8.40 1.74
CA LEU A 293 -18.64 9.83 1.99
C LEU A 293 -19.59 10.16 3.15
N GLU A 294 -20.78 9.56 3.20
CA GLU A 294 -21.74 9.77 4.27
C GLU A 294 -21.18 9.31 5.63
N ALA A 295 -20.54 8.15 5.66
CA ALA A 295 -19.85 7.66 6.85
C ALA A 295 -18.73 8.60 7.30
N PHE A 296 -17.98 9.16 6.35
CA PHE A 296 -16.96 10.16 6.64
C PHE A 296 -17.52 11.45 7.23
N ASP A 297 -18.63 11.96 6.69
CA ASP A 297 -19.31 13.15 7.19
C ASP A 297 -19.90 12.93 8.60
N GLN A 298 -20.28 11.69 8.93
CA GLN A 298 -20.84 11.28 10.21
C GLN A 298 -19.84 10.50 11.09
N ARG A 299 -18.53 10.63 10.86
CA ARG A 299 -17.46 9.85 11.52
C ARG A 299 -17.43 9.97 13.04
N ASP A 300 -18.00 11.02 13.61
CA ASP A 300 -18.11 11.22 15.05
C ASP A 300 -19.31 10.47 15.67
N SER A 301 -20.16 9.85 14.85
CA SER A 301 -21.36 9.11 15.26
C SER A 301 -21.14 7.59 15.19
N PRO A 302 -20.92 6.89 16.32
CA PRO A 302 -20.79 5.44 16.32
C PRO A 302 -21.96 4.71 15.69
N LYS A 303 -23.20 5.23 15.93
CA LYS A 303 -24.42 4.66 15.36
C LYS A 303 -24.46 4.75 13.83
N ALA A 304 -24.02 5.89 13.27
CA ALA A 304 -23.95 6.06 11.82
C ALA A 304 -22.92 5.13 11.18
N LEU A 305 -21.74 4.98 11.80
CA LEU A 305 -20.71 4.05 11.33
C LEU A 305 -21.15 2.58 11.44
N GLU A 306 -21.84 2.21 12.51
CA GLU A 306 -22.43 0.87 12.65
C GLU A 306 -23.45 0.58 11.54
N GLN A 307 -24.36 1.54 11.26
CA GLN A 307 -25.33 1.40 10.17
C GLN A 307 -24.65 1.29 8.81
N PHE A 308 -23.68 2.18 8.53
CA PHE A 308 -22.90 2.12 7.30
C PHE A 308 -22.24 0.73 7.12
N MET A 309 -21.66 0.15 8.17
CA MET A 309 -21.03 -1.16 8.09
C MET A 309 -22.04 -2.28 7.87
N LYS A 310 -23.23 -2.23 8.46
CA LYS A 310 -24.32 -3.19 8.18
C LYS A 310 -24.70 -3.16 6.70
N ASP A 311 -24.96 -1.99 6.17
CA ASP A 311 -25.34 -1.80 4.76
C ASP A 311 -24.23 -2.22 3.80
N TYR A 312 -22.99 -1.92 4.17
CA TYR A 312 -21.82 -2.30 3.37
C TYR A 312 -21.60 -3.82 3.32
N ILE A 313 -21.74 -4.51 4.47
CA ILE A 313 -21.64 -5.97 4.55
C ILE A 313 -22.74 -6.64 3.74
N GLU A 314 -23.99 -6.16 3.85
CA GLU A 314 -25.12 -6.68 3.07
C GLU A 314 -24.87 -6.54 1.56
N ARG A 315 -24.40 -5.38 1.13
CA ARG A 315 -24.08 -5.08 -0.28
C ARG A 315 -22.93 -5.97 -0.77
N SER A 316 -21.84 -6.09 0.00
CA SER A 316 -20.70 -6.94 -0.33
C SER A 316 -21.09 -8.42 -0.42
N GLY A 317 -22.00 -8.89 0.44
CA GLY A 317 -22.58 -10.23 0.37
C GLY A 317 -23.35 -10.48 -0.92
N LYS A 318 -24.15 -9.52 -1.37
CA LYS A 318 -24.88 -9.56 -2.65
C LYS A 318 -23.94 -9.56 -3.85
N GLU A 319 -22.86 -8.75 -3.83
CA GLU A 319 -21.83 -8.76 -4.86
C GLU A 319 -21.14 -10.11 -4.95
N VAL A 320 -20.84 -10.74 -3.81
CA VAL A 320 -20.27 -12.11 -3.76
C VAL A 320 -21.17 -13.12 -4.45
N GLU A 321 -22.48 -13.04 -4.25
CA GLU A 321 -23.42 -13.95 -4.90
C GLU A 321 -23.50 -13.75 -6.42
N SER A 322 -23.48 -12.51 -6.88
CA SER A 322 -23.48 -12.19 -8.31
C SER A 322 -22.20 -12.63 -9.03
N MET A 323 -21.09 -12.78 -8.31
CA MET A 323 -19.79 -13.19 -8.86
C MET A 323 -19.51 -14.70 -8.74
N LYS A 324 -20.41 -15.51 -8.19
CA LYS A 324 -20.23 -16.99 -8.10
C LYS A 324 -19.82 -17.65 -9.43
N PRO A 325 -20.38 -17.30 -10.59
CA PRO A 325 -19.94 -17.87 -11.87
C PRO A 325 -18.48 -17.57 -12.21
N TYR A 326 -17.96 -16.41 -11.78
CA TYR A 326 -16.58 -16.03 -11.98
C TYR A 326 -15.62 -16.81 -11.06
N GLU A 327 -16.04 -17.14 -9.82
CA GLU A 327 -15.25 -17.99 -8.91
C GLU A 327 -15.18 -19.44 -9.39
N GLU A 328 -16.21 -19.97 -10.03
CA GLU A 328 -16.17 -21.29 -10.68
C GLU A 328 -15.18 -21.33 -11.84
N ALA A 329 -15.08 -20.26 -12.62
CA ALA A 329 -14.07 -20.12 -13.68
C ALA A 329 -12.62 -20.06 -13.12
N LYS A 330 -12.42 -19.67 -11.88
CA LYS A 330 -11.11 -19.68 -11.21
C LYS A 330 -10.59 -21.08 -10.87
N ARG A 331 -11.41 -22.13 -10.90
CA ARG A 331 -10.95 -23.52 -10.76
C ARG A 331 -10.03 -23.98 -11.90
N TYR A 332 -9.95 -23.24 -12.98
CA TYR A 332 -9.03 -23.46 -14.10
C TYR A 332 -7.83 -22.48 -14.06
N ARG A 333 -7.38 -22.10 -12.89
CA ARG A 333 -6.20 -21.25 -12.76
C ARG A 333 -4.92 -22.08 -12.75
N PHE A 334 -4.11 -21.65 -13.63
CA PHE A 334 -2.70 -21.79 -13.92
C PHE A 334 -1.81 -21.87 -12.69
#